data_1db01c08455689414cbaab6f94ee3efd
#
_entry.id   1db01c08455689414cbaab6f94ee3efd
#
_cell.length_a   1.000
_cell.length_b   1.000
_cell.length_c   1.000
_cell.angle_alpha   90.00
_cell.angle_beta   90.00
_cell.angle_gamma   90.00
#
_symmetry.space_group_name_H-M   'P 1'
#
loop_
_entity.id
_entity.type
_entity.pdbx_description
1 polymer ?
#
loop_
_entity_poly.entity_id
_entity_poly.type
_entity_poly.pdbx_seq_one_letter_code
_entity_poly.pdbx_strand_id
1 'polypeptide(L)'
;MQTLETIYTFRTRDFCVKVEAMPEYDPDLSFDESGETAEMIERGDWLCFAVRASLSFRDSDIAEDFLGNCIYENFHDFRDNIGSKRGGYGSYFSDMVRQVIKEGREHIKSIPTLRR
;
A
#
# COMPACT_ATOMS: atom_id res chain seq x y z
N MET A 1 -5.51 -14.03 -1.47
CA MET A 1 -5.91 -12.77 -2.14
C MET A 1 -4.95 -12.49 -3.27
N GLN A 2 -5.45 -12.10 -4.40
CA GLN A 2 -4.66 -11.96 -5.61
C GLN A 2 -4.14 -10.52 -5.78
N THR A 3 -2.84 -10.39 -6.04
CA THR A 3 -2.23 -9.10 -6.34
C THR A 3 -2.63 -8.68 -7.75
N LEU A 4 -3.11 -7.44 -7.90
CA LEU A 4 -3.42 -6.87 -9.21
C LEU A 4 -2.15 -6.34 -9.89
N GLU A 5 -1.31 -5.67 -9.11
CA GLU A 5 -0.08 -5.05 -9.61
C GLU A 5 0.88 -4.85 -8.47
N THR A 6 2.16 -5.08 -8.71
CA THR A 6 3.20 -4.74 -7.74
C THR A 6 3.63 -3.31 -8.00
N ILE A 7 3.44 -2.45 -7.01
CA ILE A 7 3.75 -1.02 -7.12
C ILE A 7 5.22 -0.75 -6.80
N TYR A 8 5.76 -1.47 -5.82
CA TYR A 8 7.11 -1.23 -5.33
C TYR A 8 7.67 -2.47 -4.67
N THR A 9 8.94 -2.73 -4.90
CA THR A 9 9.66 -3.81 -4.20
C THR A 9 11.05 -3.30 -3.86
N PHE A 10 11.45 -3.52 -2.63
CA PHE A 10 12.81 -3.26 -2.18
C PHE A 10 13.31 -4.46 -1.42
N ARG A 11 14.42 -5.03 -1.87
CA ARG A 11 14.93 -6.26 -1.30
C ARG A 11 16.35 -6.07 -0.82
N THR A 12 16.62 -6.52 0.40
CA THR A 12 17.97 -6.72 0.91
C THR A 12 18.21 -8.22 1.03
N ARG A 13 19.34 -8.59 1.62
CA ARG A 13 19.68 -9.99 1.80
C ARG A 13 18.60 -10.78 2.56
N ASP A 14 18.14 -10.21 3.67
CA ASP A 14 17.20 -10.91 4.56
C ASP A 14 15.79 -10.36 4.53
N PHE A 15 15.62 -9.15 3.99
CA PHE A 15 14.34 -8.43 4.05
C PHE A 15 13.80 -8.11 2.67
N CYS A 16 12.49 -8.07 2.57
CA CYS A 16 11.81 -7.59 1.37
C CYS A 16 10.61 -6.73 1.77
N VAL A 17 10.58 -5.50 1.27
CA VAL A 17 9.42 -4.65 1.38
C VAL A 17 8.68 -4.70 0.06
N LYS A 18 7.37 -4.92 0.11
CA LYS A 18 6.54 -4.97 -1.08
C LYS A 18 5.31 -4.11 -0.88
N VAL A 19 4.96 -3.34 -1.91
CA VAL A 19 3.71 -2.58 -1.92
C VAL A 19 2.94 -3.03 -3.15
N GLU A 20 1.72 -3.53 -2.92
CA GLU A 20 0.94 -4.19 -3.96
C GLU A 20 -0.47 -3.62 -4.03
N ALA A 21 -0.97 -3.46 -5.25
CA ALA A 21 -2.37 -3.12 -5.46
C ALA A 21 -3.18 -4.41 -5.37
N MET A 22 -4.24 -4.37 -4.59
CA MET A 22 -5.13 -5.51 -4.33
C MET A 22 -6.55 -5.14 -4.72
N PRO A 23 -7.41 -6.13 -5.00
CA PRO A 23 -8.80 -5.83 -5.30
C PRO A 23 -9.49 -5.11 -4.14
N GLU A 24 -10.31 -4.11 -4.47
CA GLU A 24 -11.19 -3.46 -3.51
C GLU A 24 -12.59 -4.02 -3.70
N TYR A 25 -13.03 -4.86 -2.76
CA TYR A 25 -14.32 -5.54 -2.88
C TYR A 25 -15.49 -4.73 -2.35
N ASP A 26 -15.22 -3.67 -1.61
CA ASP A 26 -16.27 -2.86 -0.99
C ASP A 26 -15.89 -1.38 -1.03
N PRO A 27 -15.85 -0.80 -2.24
CA PRO A 27 -15.48 0.61 -2.36
C PRO A 27 -16.48 1.51 -1.68
N ASP A 28 -15.98 2.49 -0.95
CA ASP A 28 -16.80 3.49 -0.28
C ASP A 28 -16.78 4.79 -1.08
N LEU A 29 -17.86 5.08 -1.77
CA LEU A 29 -18.00 6.28 -2.56
C LEU A 29 -19.00 7.26 -1.94
N SER A 30 -19.20 7.17 -0.64
CA SER A 30 -20.14 8.06 0.06
C SER A 30 -19.75 9.54 -0.03
N PHE A 31 -18.48 9.83 -0.27
CA PHE A 31 -18.02 11.21 -0.47
C PHE A 31 -18.42 11.77 -1.84
N ASP A 32 -18.82 10.92 -2.76
CA ASP A 32 -19.05 11.27 -4.16
C ASP A 32 -20.51 11.72 -4.39
N GLU A 33 -20.83 12.93 -3.94
CA GLU A 33 -22.20 13.45 -4.01
C GLU A 33 -22.75 13.58 -5.43
N SER A 34 -21.88 13.92 -6.38
CA SER A 34 -22.31 14.11 -7.77
C SER A 34 -22.36 12.84 -8.59
N GLY A 35 -21.74 11.76 -8.11
CA GLY A 35 -21.60 10.54 -8.89
C GLY A 35 -20.49 10.60 -9.94
N GLU A 36 -19.73 11.68 -9.95
CA GLU A 36 -18.68 11.87 -10.96
C GLU A 36 -17.54 10.87 -10.80
N THR A 37 -17.12 10.61 -9.56
CA THR A 37 -16.06 9.65 -9.30
C THR A 37 -16.47 8.24 -9.71
N ALA A 38 -17.70 7.85 -9.36
CA ALA A 38 -18.22 6.54 -9.75
C ALA A 38 -18.25 6.39 -11.28
N GLU A 39 -18.63 7.45 -11.98
CA GLU A 39 -18.65 7.44 -13.44
C GLU A 39 -17.25 7.28 -14.04
N MET A 40 -16.26 7.98 -13.47
CA MET A 40 -14.89 7.88 -13.94
C MET A 40 -14.31 6.48 -13.72
N ILE A 41 -14.68 5.84 -12.64
CA ILE A 41 -14.26 4.46 -12.37
C ILE A 41 -14.92 3.50 -13.36
N GLU A 42 -16.21 3.66 -13.60
CA GLU A 42 -16.93 2.83 -14.58
C GLU A 42 -16.34 2.93 -15.97
N ARG A 43 -15.92 4.11 -16.38
CA ARG A 43 -15.33 4.33 -17.70
C ARG A 43 -13.89 3.84 -17.79
N GLY A 44 -13.28 3.47 -16.68
CA GLY A 44 -11.91 3.04 -16.65
C GLY A 44 -10.89 4.17 -16.61
N ASP A 45 -11.33 5.41 -16.45
CA ASP A 45 -10.43 6.57 -16.35
C ASP A 45 -9.72 6.60 -15.01
N TRP A 46 -10.37 6.12 -13.97
CA TRP A 46 -9.79 5.98 -12.63
C TRP A 46 -9.97 4.55 -12.14
N LEU A 47 -9.06 4.11 -11.29
CA LEU A 47 -9.10 2.79 -10.68
C LEU A 47 -9.39 2.95 -9.18
N CYS A 48 -10.19 2.02 -8.64
CA CYS A 48 -10.39 1.92 -7.19
C CYS A 48 -9.81 0.61 -6.73
N PHE A 49 -8.86 0.67 -5.80
CA PHE A 49 -8.15 -0.53 -5.35
C PHE A 49 -7.73 -0.38 -3.90
N ALA A 50 -7.37 -1.49 -3.30
CA ALA A 50 -6.73 -1.50 -1.99
C ALA A 50 -5.23 -1.63 -2.17
N VAL A 51 -4.48 -1.24 -1.16
CA VAL A 51 -3.02 -1.35 -1.17
C VAL A 51 -2.59 -2.15 0.05
N ARG A 52 -1.69 -3.08 -0.18
CA ARG A 52 -1.06 -3.85 0.88
C ARG A 52 0.43 -3.55 0.86
N ALA A 53 0.96 -3.08 1.99
CA ALA A 53 2.39 -3.02 2.20
C ALA A 53 2.78 -4.17 3.10
N SER A 54 3.88 -4.84 2.80
CA SER A 54 4.34 -5.97 3.61
C SER A 54 5.84 -5.93 3.76
N LEU A 55 6.31 -6.45 4.87
CA LEU A 55 7.73 -6.67 5.11
C LEU A 55 7.90 -8.15 5.42
N SER A 56 8.76 -8.81 4.68
CA SER A 56 9.12 -10.20 4.96
C SER A 56 10.57 -10.28 5.43
N PHE A 57 10.83 -11.26 6.27
CA PHE A 57 12.15 -11.60 6.75
C PHE A 57 12.39 -13.06 6.42
N ARG A 58 13.38 -13.32 5.59
CA ARG A 58 13.70 -14.67 5.14
C ARG A 58 12.47 -15.41 4.61
N ASP A 59 11.74 -14.72 3.73
CA ASP A 59 10.56 -15.23 3.03
C ASP A 59 9.31 -15.43 3.89
N SER A 60 9.32 -14.97 5.14
CA SER A 60 8.13 -14.99 6.00
C SER A 60 7.66 -13.57 6.25
N ASP A 61 6.38 -13.31 6.01
CA ASP A 61 5.81 -11.99 6.27
C ASP A 61 5.77 -11.73 7.77
N ILE A 62 6.34 -10.62 8.20
CA ILE A 62 6.40 -10.25 9.61
C ILE A 62 5.67 -8.95 9.93
N ALA A 63 5.29 -8.19 8.92
CA ALA A 63 4.52 -6.97 9.12
C ALA A 63 3.69 -6.69 7.88
N GLU A 64 2.50 -6.14 8.09
CA GLU A 64 1.60 -5.75 7.01
C GLU A 64 0.86 -4.48 7.38
N ASP A 65 0.49 -3.72 6.35
CA ASP A 65 -0.37 -2.56 6.50
C ASP A 65 -1.28 -2.49 5.28
N PHE A 66 -2.53 -2.10 5.49
CA PHE A 66 -3.52 -2.05 4.42
C PHE A 66 -4.16 -0.67 4.35
N LEU A 67 -4.47 -0.25 3.15
CA LEU A 67 -5.24 0.96 2.92
C LEU A 67 -6.26 0.67 1.82
N GLY A 68 -7.53 0.78 2.15
CA GLY A 68 -8.60 0.57 1.19
C GLY A 68 -8.96 1.86 0.46
N ASN A 69 -9.81 1.70 -0.52
CA ASN A 69 -10.46 2.81 -1.22
C ASN A 69 -9.47 3.80 -1.83
N CYS A 70 -8.44 3.29 -2.47
CA CYS A 70 -7.45 4.12 -3.16
C CYS A 70 -7.93 4.38 -4.58
N ILE A 71 -8.06 5.64 -4.96
CA ILE A 71 -8.58 6.03 -6.27
C ILE A 71 -7.53 6.85 -7.01
N TYR A 72 -7.02 6.30 -8.10
CA TYR A 72 -5.95 6.90 -8.89
C TYR A 72 -6.16 6.55 -10.36
N GLU A 73 -5.50 7.26 -11.24
CA GLU A 73 -5.57 6.97 -12.67
C GLU A 73 -4.94 5.63 -13.01
N ASN A 74 -3.88 5.26 -12.30
CA ASN A 74 -3.23 3.96 -12.45
C ASN A 74 -2.64 3.53 -11.12
N PHE A 75 -2.21 2.27 -11.03
CA PHE A 75 -1.70 1.72 -9.77
C PHE A 75 -0.43 2.42 -9.29
N HIS A 76 0.45 2.78 -10.21
CA HIS A 76 1.73 3.37 -9.85
C HIS A 76 1.63 4.80 -9.34
N ASP A 77 0.52 5.48 -9.63
CA ASP A 77 0.28 6.82 -9.10
C ASP A 77 0.19 6.83 -7.58
N PHE A 78 -0.14 5.72 -6.97
CA PHE A 78 -0.14 5.62 -5.52
C PHE A 78 1.23 5.98 -4.94
N ARG A 79 2.29 5.60 -5.63
CA ARG A 79 3.66 5.91 -5.25
C ARG A 79 4.13 7.22 -5.86
N ASP A 80 3.84 7.41 -7.15
CA ASP A 80 4.46 8.49 -7.93
C ASP A 80 3.85 9.85 -7.68
N ASN A 81 2.62 9.92 -7.19
CA ASN A 81 1.98 11.16 -6.78
C ASN A 81 2.37 11.59 -5.38
N ILE A 82 3.62 11.39 -5.05
CA ILE A 82 4.16 11.76 -3.75
C ILE A 82 4.09 13.26 -3.58
N GLY A 83 3.58 13.68 -2.42
CA GLY A 83 3.55 15.08 -2.10
C GLY A 83 2.56 15.87 -2.94
N SER A 84 1.71 15.19 -3.67
CA SER A 84 0.67 15.92 -4.36
C SER A 84 -0.13 16.67 -3.32
N LYS A 85 -0.72 17.63 -3.78
CA LYS A 85 -1.51 18.67 -3.18
C LYS A 85 -2.31 18.37 -1.93
N ARG A 86 -2.38 17.15 -1.51
CA ARG A 86 -3.22 16.76 -0.40
C ARG A 86 -2.50 16.80 0.91
N GLY A 87 -2.09 17.94 1.32
CA GLY A 87 -1.47 18.06 2.60
C GLY A 87 0.04 17.97 2.60
N GLY A 88 0.62 17.59 1.52
CA GLY A 88 2.01 17.84 1.24
C GLY A 88 3.09 17.17 2.08
N TYR A 89 2.76 16.25 2.93
CA TYR A 89 3.79 15.61 3.77
C TYR A 89 3.89 14.15 3.49
N GLY A 90 4.61 13.84 2.47
CA GLY A 90 4.74 12.47 2.09
C GLY A 90 3.43 11.96 1.55
N SER A 91 3.38 10.72 1.29
CA SER A 91 2.22 10.07 0.73
C SER A 91 1.82 8.92 1.64
N TYR A 92 0.66 8.39 1.40
CA TYR A 92 0.25 7.15 2.07
C TYR A 92 1.27 6.04 1.79
N PHE A 93 1.85 6.04 0.60
CA PHE A 93 2.90 5.10 0.24
C PHE A 93 4.06 5.16 1.23
N SER A 94 4.61 6.35 1.46
CA SER A 94 5.75 6.52 2.38
C SER A 94 5.39 6.12 3.80
N ASP A 95 4.19 6.50 4.23
CA ASP A 95 3.74 6.19 5.58
C ASP A 95 3.58 4.69 5.78
N MET A 96 3.03 4.00 4.80
CA MET A 96 2.84 2.55 4.88
C MET A 96 4.18 1.82 4.91
N VAL A 97 5.13 2.24 4.09
CA VAL A 97 6.47 1.64 4.08
C VAL A 97 7.16 1.83 5.44
N ARG A 98 7.11 3.06 5.98
CA ARG A 98 7.69 3.31 7.31
C ARG A 98 7.02 2.47 8.38
N GLN A 99 5.71 2.33 8.30
CA GLN A 99 4.95 1.58 9.30
C GLN A 99 5.35 0.11 9.32
N VAL A 100 5.44 -0.53 8.15
CA VAL A 100 5.82 -1.95 8.13
C VAL A 100 7.26 -2.17 8.54
N ILE A 101 8.14 -1.22 8.25
CA ILE A 101 9.52 -1.30 8.71
C ILE A 101 9.59 -1.20 10.23
N LYS A 102 8.84 -0.27 10.80
CA LYS A 102 8.78 -0.10 12.25
C LYS A 102 8.25 -1.35 12.93
N GLU A 103 7.14 -1.88 12.45
CA GLU A 103 6.53 -3.09 13.00
C GLU A 103 7.48 -4.28 12.86
N GLY A 104 8.14 -4.41 11.73
CA GLY A 104 9.09 -5.49 11.49
C GLY A 104 10.26 -5.45 12.44
N ARG A 105 10.80 -4.25 12.69
CA ARG A 105 11.89 -4.09 13.65
C ARG A 105 11.47 -4.49 15.06
N GLU A 106 10.28 -4.10 15.46
CA GLU A 106 9.75 -4.45 16.76
C GLU A 106 9.53 -5.96 16.88
N HIS A 107 9.02 -6.56 15.82
CA HIS A 107 8.83 -8.01 15.79
C HIS A 107 10.15 -8.76 15.98
N ILE A 108 11.18 -8.35 15.24
CA ILE A 108 12.49 -9.00 15.33
C ILE A 108 13.09 -8.84 16.71
N LYS A 109 12.94 -7.66 17.31
CA LYS A 109 13.45 -7.42 18.67
C LYS A 109 12.80 -8.32 19.70
N SER A 110 11.57 -8.75 19.44
CA SER A 110 10.84 -9.60 20.38
C SER A 110 11.26 -11.08 20.29
N ILE A 111 12.09 -11.43 19.31
CA ILE A 111 12.51 -12.81 19.08
C ILE A 111 14.02 -12.92 19.36
N PRO A 112 14.42 -13.38 20.56
CA PRO A 112 15.84 -13.41 20.94
C PRO A 112 16.74 -14.17 19.99
N THR A 113 16.25 -15.25 19.42
CA THR A 113 17.05 -16.08 18.53
C THR A 113 17.44 -15.40 17.23
N LEU A 114 16.73 -14.35 16.83
CA LEU A 114 17.01 -13.61 15.61
C LEU A 114 18.00 -12.47 15.80
N ARG A 115 18.44 -12.25 17.02
CA ARG A 115 19.32 -11.13 17.33
C ARG A 115 20.79 -11.41 17.21
N ARG A 116 21.12 -12.51 16.75
CA ARG A 116 22.52 -12.93 16.66
C ARG A 116 23.20 -12.44 15.41
#